data_529d35e4ae92ffe1932b35d7cf3e482c
#
_entry.id   529d35e4ae92ffe1932b35d7cf3e482c
#
_cell.length_a   1.000
_cell.length_b   1.000
_cell.length_c   1.000
_cell.angle_alpha   90.00
_cell.angle_beta   90.00
_cell.angle_gamma   90.00
#
_symmetry.space_group_name_H-M   'P 1'
#
loop_
_entity.id
_entity.type
_entity.pdbx_description
1 polymer ?
#
loop_
_entity_poly.entity_id
_entity_poly.type
_entity_poly.pdbx_seq_one_letter_code
_entity_poly.pdbx_strand_id
1 'polypeptide(L)'
;MGSLIFNANEVFEVAKRIERNGIAYYTKAAELMKDEAGKKLMIELAEMEAVHEQIFTHMQKSLSSEEHAEGLIDPHNDAFQFLQGMADKYVFNPKEDPMKVLTPGADPKTILDAAIEREKDSIIFFEGIKAMVPEKFGSKRIDEIVGQEMGHIIILTRHRDKV
;
A
#
# COMPACT_ATOMS: atom_id res chain seq x y z
N MET A 1 28.56 -16.12 1.67
CA MET A 1 27.74 -14.99 1.21
C MET A 1 26.56 -14.90 2.16
N GLY A 2 26.50 -13.86 2.98
CA GLY A 2 25.41 -13.71 3.94
C GLY A 2 24.10 -13.46 3.17
N SER A 3 23.07 -14.27 3.44
CA SER A 3 21.72 -13.93 3.03
C SER A 3 21.40 -12.59 3.67
N LEU A 4 21.06 -11.59 2.87
CA LEU A 4 20.47 -10.35 3.36
C LEU A 4 19.15 -10.76 4.03
N ILE A 5 19.14 -10.66 5.35
CA ILE A 5 17.99 -11.03 6.15
C ILE A 5 17.12 -9.78 6.21
N PHE A 6 15.91 -9.84 5.66
CA PHE A 6 14.93 -8.78 5.82
C PHE A 6 14.57 -8.69 7.29
N ASN A 7 14.80 -7.54 7.88
CA ASN A 7 14.36 -7.24 9.22
C ASN A 7 12.83 -6.98 9.15
N ALA A 8 12.06 -7.65 10.00
CA ALA A 8 10.62 -7.47 10.09
C ALA A 8 10.22 -5.98 10.26
N ASN A 9 11.04 -5.23 10.98
CA ASN A 9 10.86 -3.79 11.15
C ASN A 9 10.94 -3.02 9.83
N GLU A 10 11.86 -3.37 8.94
CA GLU A 10 12.02 -2.74 7.61
C GLU A 10 10.82 -3.03 6.71
N VAL A 11 10.30 -4.25 6.77
CA VAL A 11 9.10 -4.65 6.00
C VAL A 11 7.90 -3.80 6.41
N PHE A 12 7.68 -3.60 7.72
CA PHE A 12 6.59 -2.76 8.19
C PHE A 12 6.80 -1.28 7.90
N GLU A 13 8.05 -0.79 7.86
CA GLU A 13 8.34 0.58 7.42
C GLU A 13 7.96 0.80 5.95
N VAL A 14 8.26 -0.16 5.07
CA VAL A 14 7.85 -0.07 3.66
C VAL A 14 6.33 -0.14 3.53
N ALA A 15 5.66 -1.05 4.25
CA ALA A 15 4.20 -1.13 4.26
C ALA A 15 3.57 0.21 4.68
N LYS A 16 3.98 0.79 5.79
CA LYS A 16 3.50 2.12 6.24
C LYS A 16 3.76 3.22 5.20
N ARG A 17 4.86 3.16 4.48
CA ARG A 17 5.17 4.14 3.45
C ARG A 17 4.23 4.01 2.25
N ILE A 18 3.83 2.79 1.88
CA ILE A 18 2.82 2.56 0.85
C ILE A 18 1.49 3.20 1.26
N GLU A 19 1.06 3.01 2.51
CA GLU A 19 -0.17 3.62 3.04
C GLU A 19 -0.11 5.14 3.07
N ARG A 20 1.01 5.72 3.54
CA ARG A 20 1.21 7.19 3.51
C ARG A 20 1.14 7.77 2.10
N ASN A 21 1.70 7.06 1.12
CA ASN A 21 1.59 7.45 -0.28
C ASN A 21 0.13 7.39 -0.75
N GLY A 22 -0.66 6.43 -0.25
CA GLY A 22 -2.09 6.34 -0.46
C GLY A 22 -2.85 7.53 0.09
N ILE A 23 -2.63 7.85 1.34
CA ILE A 23 -3.23 9.03 2.00
C ILE A 23 -2.96 10.29 1.17
N ALA A 24 -1.69 10.49 0.76
CA ALA A 24 -1.31 11.65 -0.04
C ALA A 24 -2.01 11.67 -1.41
N TYR A 25 -2.07 10.52 -2.08
CA TYR A 25 -2.75 10.37 -3.36
C TYR A 25 -4.24 10.71 -3.25
N TYR A 26 -4.96 10.06 -2.36
CA TYR A 26 -6.41 10.24 -2.21
C TYR A 26 -6.77 11.63 -1.71
N THR A 27 -5.98 12.20 -0.80
CA THR A 27 -6.17 13.59 -0.36
C THR A 27 -6.07 14.55 -1.55
N LYS A 28 -5.05 14.37 -2.40
CA LYS A 28 -4.88 15.23 -3.58
C LYS A 28 -5.95 14.97 -4.64
N ALA A 29 -6.31 13.70 -4.87
CA ALA A 29 -7.37 13.34 -5.80
C ALA A 29 -8.71 13.96 -5.39
N ALA A 30 -9.04 14.00 -4.10
CA ALA A 30 -10.26 14.64 -3.60
C ALA A 30 -10.38 16.13 -3.98
N GLU A 31 -9.25 16.85 -4.02
CA GLU A 31 -9.22 18.25 -4.45
C GLU A 31 -9.54 18.42 -5.96
N LEU A 32 -9.28 17.38 -6.76
CA LEU A 32 -9.38 17.43 -8.22
C LEU A 32 -10.67 16.79 -8.76
N MET A 33 -11.36 15.96 -7.97
CA MET A 33 -12.63 15.37 -8.36
C MET A 33 -13.69 16.46 -8.53
N LYS A 34 -14.45 16.40 -9.63
CA LYS A 34 -15.45 17.42 -10.01
C LYS A 34 -16.81 17.14 -9.38
N ASP A 35 -17.13 15.89 -9.15
CA ASP A 35 -18.39 15.48 -8.56
C ASP A 35 -18.25 15.22 -7.05
N GLU A 36 -19.27 15.57 -6.28
CA GLU A 36 -19.25 15.44 -4.82
C GLU A 36 -19.14 13.98 -4.35
N ALA A 37 -19.68 13.02 -5.12
CA ALA A 37 -19.61 11.62 -4.79
C ALA A 37 -18.17 11.09 -4.92
N GLY A 38 -17.47 11.47 -6.01
CA GLY A 38 -16.07 11.14 -6.20
C GLY A 38 -15.17 11.79 -5.17
N LYS A 39 -15.42 13.07 -4.85
CA LYS A 39 -14.69 13.78 -3.80
C LYS A 39 -14.82 13.09 -2.44
N LYS A 40 -16.06 12.75 -2.06
CA LYS A 40 -16.34 12.02 -0.83
C LYS A 40 -15.65 10.66 -0.80
N LEU A 41 -15.72 9.90 -1.92
CA LEU A 41 -15.05 8.62 -2.06
C LEU A 41 -13.54 8.74 -1.82
N MET A 42 -12.86 9.72 -2.42
CA MET A 42 -11.43 9.92 -2.22
C MET A 42 -11.08 10.24 -0.76
N ILE A 43 -11.91 11.05 -0.07
CA ILE A 43 -11.72 11.35 1.35
C ILE A 43 -11.86 10.06 2.19
N GLU A 44 -12.89 9.26 1.96
CA GLU A 44 -13.13 8.00 2.67
C GLU A 44 -11.97 7.02 2.46
N LEU A 45 -11.44 6.92 1.23
CA LEU A 45 -10.27 6.09 0.94
C LEU A 45 -9.03 6.59 1.69
N ALA A 46 -8.76 7.90 1.71
CA ALA A 46 -7.64 8.45 2.48
C ALA A 46 -7.74 8.13 3.99
N GLU A 47 -8.95 8.13 4.55
CA GLU A 47 -9.19 7.75 5.95
C GLU A 47 -8.94 6.25 6.18
N MET A 48 -9.31 5.38 5.23
CA MET A 48 -9.04 3.95 5.31
C MET A 48 -7.54 3.64 5.25
N GLU A 49 -6.79 4.27 4.34
CA GLU A 49 -5.33 4.15 4.28
C GLU A 49 -4.66 4.58 5.60
N ALA A 50 -5.19 5.62 6.25
CA ALA A 50 -4.68 6.04 7.57
C ALA A 50 -4.91 4.97 8.65
N VAL A 51 -6.01 4.23 8.58
CA VAL A 51 -6.26 3.08 9.48
C VAL A 51 -5.28 1.94 9.20
N HIS A 52 -5.01 1.62 7.93
CA HIS A 52 -4.02 0.60 7.56
C HIS A 52 -2.62 0.97 8.06
N GLU A 53 -2.20 2.23 7.90
CA GLU A 53 -0.93 2.70 8.46
C GLU A 53 -0.84 2.50 9.98
N GLN A 54 -1.92 2.78 10.70
CA GLN A 54 -1.97 2.56 12.14
C GLN A 54 -1.86 1.06 12.50
N ILE A 55 -2.50 0.17 11.73
CA ILE A 55 -2.38 -1.28 11.92
C ILE A 55 -0.94 -1.71 11.75
N PHE A 56 -0.27 -1.33 10.67
CA PHE A 56 1.16 -1.65 10.47
C PHE A 56 2.06 -1.03 11.54
N THR A 57 1.75 0.18 11.99
CA THR A 57 2.47 0.82 13.10
C THR A 57 2.33 0.02 14.40
N HIS A 58 1.13 -0.49 14.69
CA HIS A 58 0.88 -1.32 15.86
C HIS A 58 1.59 -2.68 15.77
N MET A 59 1.52 -3.32 14.60
CA MET A 59 2.23 -4.58 14.36
C MET A 59 3.74 -4.42 14.55
N GLN A 60 4.32 -3.36 14.02
CA GLN A 60 5.74 -3.05 14.19
C GLN A 60 6.14 -2.82 15.66
N LYS A 61 5.32 -2.07 16.40
CA LYS A 61 5.56 -1.83 17.84
C LYS A 61 5.43 -3.07 18.70
N SER A 62 4.66 -4.07 18.25
CA SER A 62 4.52 -5.35 18.98
C SER A 62 5.71 -6.30 18.81
N LEU A 63 6.64 -6.00 17.90
CA LEU A 63 7.87 -6.77 17.77
C LEU A 63 8.77 -6.55 18.99
N SER A 64 9.35 -7.61 19.53
CA SER A 64 10.38 -7.51 20.56
C SER A 64 11.69 -6.99 19.96
N SER A 65 12.63 -6.58 20.81
CA SER A 65 13.96 -6.13 20.35
C SER A 65 14.74 -7.22 19.61
N GLU A 66 14.56 -8.49 20.01
CA GLU A 66 15.15 -9.63 19.33
C GLU A 66 14.52 -9.87 17.97
N GLU A 67 13.19 -9.77 17.90
CA GLU A 67 12.43 -9.92 16.67
C GLU A 67 12.67 -8.79 15.67
N HIS A 68 13.02 -7.58 16.12
CA HIS A 68 13.49 -6.51 15.25
C HIS A 68 14.84 -6.85 14.58
N ALA A 69 15.68 -7.62 15.26
CA ALA A 69 17.00 -8.03 14.77
C ALA A 69 16.95 -9.36 14.00
N GLU A 70 15.98 -10.25 14.32
CA GLU A 70 15.77 -11.49 13.59
C GLU A 70 15.19 -11.18 12.19
N GLY A 71 15.84 -11.71 11.17
CA GLY A 71 15.36 -11.63 9.81
C GLY A 71 14.17 -12.55 9.55
N LEU A 72 13.32 -12.16 8.67
CA LEU A 72 12.33 -13.05 8.07
C LEU A 72 13.06 -14.13 7.25
N ILE A 73 12.56 -15.37 7.30
CA ILE A 73 13.20 -16.51 6.63
C ILE A 73 12.96 -16.37 5.11
N ASP A 74 13.99 -16.01 4.39
CA ASP A 74 14.02 -15.98 2.92
C ASP A 74 15.28 -16.72 2.41
N PRO A 75 15.25 -18.07 2.38
CA PRO A 75 16.43 -18.90 2.10
C PRO A 75 17.07 -18.66 0.74
N HIS A 76 16.28 -18.16 -0.22
CA HIS A 76 16.72 -17.92 -1.59
C HIS A 76 16.82 -16.43 -1.94
N ASN A 77 16.49 -15.55 -1.03
CA ASN A 77 16.46 -14.10 -1.22
C ASN A 77 15.48 -13.64 -2.32
N ASP A 78 14.53 -14.50 -2.68
CA ASP A 78 13.55 -14.23 -3.75
C ASP A 78 12.50 -13.21 -3.29
N ALA A 79 12.01 -13.37 -2.06
CA ALA A 79 11.03 -12.46 -1.49
C ALA A 79 11.62 -11.05 -1.25
N PHE A 80 12.89 -10.98 -0.82
CA PHE A 80 13.61 -9.70 -0.71
C PHE A 80 13.71 -8.99 -2.06
N GLN A 81 14.17 -9.71 -3.10
CA GLN A 81 14.31 -9.12 -4.44
C GLN A 81 12.96 -8.65 -4.98
N PHE A 82 11.90 -9.43 -4.75
CA PHE A 82 10.54 -9.06 -5.10
C PHE A 82 10.09 -7.77 -4.39
N LEU A 83 10.23 -7.72 -3.07
CA LEU A 83 9.82 -6.55 -2.28
C LEU A 83 10.66 -5.31 -2.62
N GLN A 84 11.96 -5.47 -2.83
CA GLN A 84 12.82 -4.38 -3.25
C GLN A 84 12.43 -3.85 -4.63
N GLY A 85 12.19 -4.74 -5.60
CA GLY A 85 11.73 -4.34 -6.92
C GLY A 85 10.39 -3.62 -6.90
N MET A 86 9.45 -4.07 -6.06
CA MET A 86 8.16 -3.41 -5.86
C MET A 86 8.34 -2.04 -5.18
N ALA A 87 9.11 -1.98 -4.10
CA ALA A 87 9.37 -0.74 -3.38
C ALA A 87 10.10 0.29 -4.26
N ASP A 88 11.08 -0.13 -5.03
CA ASP A 88 11.82 0.73 -5.96
C ASP A 88 10.90 1.31 -7.04
N LYS A 89 9.96 0.48 -7.54
CA LYS A 89 9.01 0.92 -8.55
C LYS A 89 7.99 1.93 -8.00
N TYR A 90 7.39 1.64 -6.85
CA TYR A 90 6.21 2.37 -6.36
C TYR A 90 6.49 3.35 -5.23
N VAL A 91 7.57 3.16 -4.49
CA VAL A 91 7.93 4.00 -3.34
C VAL A 91 9.08 4.94 -3.67
N PHE A 92 10.02 4.50 -4.51
CA PHE A 92 11.27 5.23 -4.76
C PHE A 92 11.45 5.71 -6.20
N ASN A 93 10.62 5.27 -7.17
CA ASN A 93 10.77 5.68 -8.57
C ASN A 93 9.90 6.90 -8.91
N PRO A 94 10.47 8.12 -8.96
CA PRO A 94 9.70 9.31 -9.31
C PRO A 94 9.21 9.33 -10.75
N LYS A 95 9.64 8.41 -11.62
CA LYS A 95 9.18 8.32 -13.01
C LYS A 95 7.81 7.64 -13.13
N GLU A 96 7.52 6.74 -12.21
CA GLU A 96 6.26 5.98 -12.15
C GLU A 96 5.34 6.47 -11.02
N ASP A 97 5.59 7.67 -10.51
CA ASP A 97 4.81 8.28 -9.42
C ASP A 97 3.36 8.49 -9.86
N PRO A 98 2.37 7.81 -9.24
CA PRO A 98 0.96 7.98 -9.55
C PRO A 98 0.45 9.41 -9.30
N MET A 99 1.16 10.21 -8.51
CA MET A 99 0.84 11.62 -8.30
C MET A 99 0.91 12.47 -9.58
N LYS A 100 1.63 12.00 -10.61
CA LYS A 100 1.79 12.75 -11.88
C LYS A 100 0.49 12.95 -12.66
N VAL A 101 -0.49 12.06 -12.49
CA VAL A 101 -1.80 12.23 -13.13
C VAL A 101 -2.67 13.25 -12.40
N LEU A 102 -2.31 13.61 -11.17
CA LEU A 102 -3.06 14.54 -10.33
C LEU A 102 -2.71 15.99 -10.67
N THR A 103 -3.16 16.44 -11.83
CA THR A 103 -2.95 17.81 -12.33
C THR A 103 -4.28 18.57 -12.40
N PRO A 104 -4.27 19.90 -12.28
CA PRO A 104 -5.47 20.69 -12.48
C PRO A 104 -6.12 20.39 -13.83
N GLY A 105 -7.40 20.02 -13.84
CA GLY A 105 -8.13 19.66 -15.05
C GLY A 105 -7.96 18.20 -15.52
N ALA A 106 -7.28 17.36 -14.74
CA ALA A 106 -7.19 15.93 -15.04
C ALA A 106 -8.58 15.30 -15.24
N ASP A 107 -8.65 14.35 -16.16
CA ASP A 107 -9.87 13.59 -16.39
C ASP A 107 -10.16 12.68 -15.20
N PRO A 108 -11.39 12.70 -14.63
CA PRO A 108 -11.77 11.85 -13.50
C PRO A 108 -11.49 10.37 -13.72
N LYS A 109 -11.71 9.85 -14.95
CA LYS A 109 -11.36 8.44 -15.26
C LYS A 109 -9.89 8.15 -15.13
N THR A 110 -9.03 9.04 -15.57
CA THR A 110 -7.57 8.90 -15.43
C THR A 110 -7.16 8.85 -13.95
N ILE A 111 -7.76 9.69 -13.10
CA ILE A 111 -7.52 9.68 -11.66
C ILE A 111 -7.96 8.34 -11.04
N LEU A 112 -9.15 7.85 -11.41
CA LEU A 112 -9.70 6.61 -10.89
C LEU A 112 -8.94 5.37 -11.39
N ASP A 113 -8.53 5.34 -12.66
CA ASP A 113 -7.70 4.25 -13.19
C ASP A 113 -6.33 4.18 -12.50
N ALA A 114 -5.69 5.32 -12.26
CA ALA A 114 -4.44 5.36 -11.51
C ALA A 114 -4.62 4.91 -10.04
N ALA A 115 -5.75 5.25 -9.41
CA ALA A 115 -6.10 4.75 -8.09
C ALA A 115 -6.24 3.22 -8.09
N ILE A 116 -6.97 2.65 -9.05
CA ILE A 116 -7.17 1.20 -9.18
C ILE A 116 -5.83 0.48 -9.36
N GLU A 117 -4.94 0.99 -10.20
CA GLU A 117 -3.60 0.38 -10.37
C GLU A 117 -2.80 0.46 -9.06
N ARG A 118 -2.90 1.54 -8.33
CA ARG A 118 -2.27 1.69 -7.02
C ARG A 118 -2.74 0.62 -6.02
N GLU A 119 -4.05 0.37 -5.94
CA GLU A 119 -4.60 -0.67 -5.06
C GLU A 119 -4.14 -2.07 -5.47
N LYS A 120 -4.07 -2.37 -6.76
CA LYS A 120 -3.52 -3.64 -7.26
C LYS A 120 -2.07 -3.82 -6.82
N ASP A 121 -1.26 -2.79 -6.92
CA ASP A 121 0.14 -2.82 -6.50
C ASP A 121 0.28 -3.02 -4.99
N SER A 122 -0.57 -2.37 -4.18
CA SER A 122 -0.62 -2.57 -2.73
C SER A 122 -0.97 -4.02 -2.38
N ILE A 123 -1.98 -4.60 -3.02
CA ILE A 123 -2.36 -6.02 -2.83
C ILE A 123 -1.19 -6.95 -3.13
N ILE A 124 -0.52 -6.77 -4.27
CA ILE A 124 0.63 -7.61 -4.66
C ILE A 124 1.73 -7.50 -3.61
N PHE A 125 2.03 -6.29 -3.15
CA PHE A 125 3.04 -6.07 -2.12
C PHE A 125 2.66 -6.73 -0.80
N PHE A 126 1.43 -6.53 -0.31
CA PHE A 126 0.96 -7.07 0.96
C PHE A 126 0.86 -8.60 0.94
N GLU A 127 0.46 -9.20 -0.18
CA GLU A 127 0.54 -10.66 -0.35
C GLU A 127 1.99 -11.17 -0.28
N GLY A 128 2.93 -10.43 -0.85
CA GLY A 128 4.36 -10.76 -0.75
C GLY A 128 4.86 -10.73 0.70
N ILE A 129 4.57 -9.67 1.46
CA ILE A 129 5.00 -9.58 2.87
C ILE A 129 4.26 -10.58 3.76
N LYS A 130 2.99 -10.87 3.50
CA LYS A 130 2.21 -11.86 4.24
C LYS A 130 2.89 -13.24 4.22
N ALA A 131 3.40 -13.63 3.06
CA ALA A 131 4.11 -14.89 2.90
C ALA A 131 5.39 -15.00 3.77
N MET A 132 5.95 -13.85 4.18
CA MET A 132 7.17 -13.75 4.97
C MET A 132 6.90 -13.52 6.46
N VAL A 133 5.76 -12.93 6.81
CA VAL A 133 5.40 -12.58 8.19
C VAL A 133 4.73 -13.77 8.87
N PRO A 134 5.32 -14.35 9.93
CA PRO A 134 4.69 -15.40 10.72
C PRO A 134 3.35 -14.96 11.33
N GLU A 135 2.45 -15.91 11.56
CA GLU A 135 1.13 -15.65 12.15
C GLU A 135 1.22 -14.91 13.49
N LYS A 136 2.21 -15.25 14.32
CA LYS A 136 2.48 -14.58 15.60
C LYS A 136 2.76 -13.07 15.46
N PHE A 137 3.21 -12.62 14.30
CA PHE A 137 3.48 -11.22 13.99
C PHE A 137 2.36 -10.54 13.19
N GLY A 138 1.25 -11.22 12.96
CA GLY A 138 0.04 -10.61 12.44
C GLY A 138 -0.24 -10.82 10.96
N SER A 139 0.24 -11.90 10.34
CA SER A 139 -0.07 -12.20 8.93
C SER A 139 -1.56 -12.21 8.63
N LYS A 140 -2.42 -12.61 9.59
CA LYS A 140 -3.89 -12.51 9.45
C LYS A 140 -4.40 -11.07 9.33
N ARG A 141 -3.74 -10.10 9.97
CA ARG A 141 -4.09 -8.69 9.82
C ARG A 141 -3.76 -8.19 8.42
N ILE A 142 -2.68 -8.68 7.82
CA ILE A 142 -2.35 -8.38 6.42
C ILE A 142 -3.42 -8.94 5.48
N ASP A 143 -3.94 -10.14 5.74
CA ASP A 143 -5.08 -10.70 4.99
C ASP A 143 -6.34 -9.82 5.06
N GLU A 144 -6.64 -9.26 6.23
CA GLU A 144 -7.77 -8.33 6.41
C GLU A 144 -7.57 -7.06 5.57
N ILE A 145 -6.35 -6.48 5.58
CA ILE A 145 -6.01 -5.31 4.77
C ILE A 145 -6.14 -5.64 3.27
N VAL A 146 -5.57 -6.74 2.80
CA VAL A 146 -5.70 -7.17 1.40
C VAL A 146 -7.18 -7.29 0.98
N GLY A 147 -8.03 -7.83 1.85
CA GLY A 147 -9.47 -7.88 1.62
C GLY A 147 -10.11 -6.50 1.49
N GLN A 148 -9.64 -5.51 2.25
CA GLN A 148 -10.12 -4.13 2.18
C GLN A 148 -9.64 -3.44 0.90
N GLU A 149 -8.39 -3.65 0.47
CA GLU A 149 -7.87 -3.13 -0.81
C GLU A 149 -8.64 -3.68 -2.02
N MET A 150 -9.03 -4.96 -1.97
CA MET A 150 -9.94 -5.52 -2.98
C MET A 150 -11.29 -4.80 -2.98
N GLY A 151 -11.81 -4.44 -1.81
CA GLY A 151 -13.02 -3.62 -1.66
C GLY A 151 -12.85 -2.22 -2.28
N HIS A 152 -11.69 -1.58 -2.08
CA HIS A 152 -11.37 -0.29 -2.69
C HIS A 152 -11.42 -0.35 -4.21
N ILE A 153 -10.82 -1.39 -4.83
CA ILE A 153 -10.89 -1.60 -6.28
C ILE A 153 -12.34 -1.69 -6.77
N ILE A 154 -13.19 -2.41 -6.06
CA ILE A 154 -14.61 -2.56 -6.43
C ILE A 154 -15.32 -1.20 -6.40
N ILE A 155 -15.12 -0.42 -5.35
CA ILE A 155 -15.77 0.88 -5.17
C ILE A 155 -15.27 1.88 -6.23
N LEU A 156 -13.95 1.93 -6.45
CA LEU A 156 -13.31 2.78 -7.46
C LEU A 156 -13.82 2.44 -8.87
N THR A 157 -13.88 1.15 -9.22
CA THR A 157 -14.38 0.70 -10.52
C THR A 157 -15.83 1.10 -10.75
N ARG A 158 -16.68 0.90 -9.74
CA ARG A 158 -18.09 1.30 -9.82
C ARG A 158 -18.27 2.81 -10.00
N HIS A 159 -17.40 3.63 -9.40
CA HIS A 159 -17.46 5.08 -9.59
C HIS A 159 -16.93 5.48 -10.97
N ARG A 160 -15.81 4.88 -11.41
CA ARG A 160 -15.23 5.10 -12.73
C ARG A 160 -16.22 4.84 -13.87
N ASP A 161 -17.05 3.82 -13.74
CA ASP A 161 -18.03 3.43 -14.77
C ASP A 161 -19.23 4.40 -14.85
N LYS A 162 -19.33 5.34 -13.92
CA LYS A 162 -20.40 6.37 -13.88
C LYS A 162 -19.98 7.76 -14.38
N VAL A 163 -18.66 8.00 -14.47
CA VAL A 163 -18.10 9.32 -14.85
C VAL A 163 -17.57 9.40 -16.27
#